data_54b18523172cffcd5e0173ccb2bbae37
#
_entry.id   54b18523172cffcd5e0173ccb2bbae37
#
_cell.length_a   1.000
_cell.length_b   1.000
_cell.length_c   1.000
_cell.angle_alpha   90.00
_cell.angle_beta   90.00
_cell.angle_gamma   90.00
#
_symmetry.space_group_name_H-M   'P 1'
#
loop_
_entity.id
_entity.type
_entity.pdbx_description
1 polymer ?
#
loop_
_entity_poly.entity_id
_entity_poly.type
_entity_poly.pdbx_seq_one_letter_code
_entity_poly.pdbx_strand_id
1 'polypeptide(L)'
;KWHEDDQFQDIIDAIEALPKEQQTPELISQLARAYNNLAEPGDRHLFKKAVELLKAVEEEYAGEHNWNYRMGYALYYLDQESRAKYYFEKALEYRPGDEDTLEMISLCRKVLALPNAMKPFCERVKEGWQSFLEGEWKLRQMLDAKQGGEPVADLCHQLLSPAFAGLYFEVGCNGGRYDLILSPEGDKSRIFKLIYFMEHAPKRGTQELEYPGRTPACQWVCTQDV
;
A
#
# COMPACT_ATOMS: atom_id res chain seq x y z
N LYS A 1 -4.82 28.73 -2.31
CA LYS A 1 -4.45 29.07 -0.92
C LYS A 1 -4.74 27.90 0.02
N TRP A 2 -5.96 27.37 0.08
CA TRP A 2 -6.30 26.27 1.00
C TRP A 2 -5.51 24.97 0.73
N HIS A 3 -5.18 24.67 -0.53
CA HIS A 3 -4.29 23.53 -0.86
C HIS A 3 -2.84 23.74 -0.42
N GLU A 4 -2.40 24.98 -0.28
CA GLU A 4 -1.06 25.33 0.22
C GLU A 4 -1.00 25.23 1.76
N ASP A 5 -2.15 25.44 2.41
CA ASP A 5 -2.30 25.38 3.87
C ASP A 5 -2.81 24.01 4.37
N ASP A 6 -2.85 22.97 3.51
CA ASP A 6 -3.35 21.60 3.80
C ASP A 6 -4.80 21.55 4.34
N GLN A 7 -5.62 22.56 4.02
CA GLN A 7 -7.03 22.66 4.43
C GLN A 7 -7.97 21.88 3.51
N PHE A 8 -7.69 20.58 3.33
CA PHE A 8 -8.41 19.77 2.34
C PHE A 8 -9.87 19.53 2.73
N GLN A 9 -10.18 19.37 4.02
CA GLN A 9 -11.56 19.22 4.48
C GLN A 9 -12.39 20.47 4.19
N ASP A 10 -11.83 21.66 4.44
CA ASP A 10 -12.53 22.91 4.18
C ASP A 10 -12.85 23.09 2.68
N ILE A 11 -11.96 22.62 1.80
CA ILE A 11 -12.21 22.62 0.35
C ILE A 11 -13.37 21.69 -0.01
N ILE A 12 -13.39 20.49 0.57
CA ILE A 12 -14.46 19.51 0.35
C ILE A 12 -15.80 20.12 0.79
N ASP A 13 -15.86 20.60 2.02
CA ASP A 13 -17.09 21.17 2.59
C ASP A 13 -17.61 22.37 1.79
N ALA A 14 -16.68 23.24 1.37
CA ALA A 14 -17.05 24.43 0.58
C ALA A 14 -17.59 24.08 -0.82
N ILE A 15 -17.00 23.09 -1.51
CA ILE A 15 -17.44 22.73 -2.86
C ILE A 15 -18.71 21.87 -2.80
N GLU A 16 -18.81 20.95 -1.85
CA GLU A 16 -20.01 20.11 -1.71
C GLU A 16 -21.24 20.90 -1.24
N ALA A 17 -21.05 22.01 -0.52
CA ALA A 17 -22.14 22.91 -0.16
C ALA A 17 -22.71 23.72 -1.37
N LEU A 18 -22.02 23.77 -2.51
CA LEU A 18 -22.51 24.46 -3.70
C LEU A 18 -23.63 23.65 -4.37
N PRO A 19 -24.67 24.32 -4.91
CA PRO A 19 -25.62 23.69 -5.83
C PRO A 19 -24.88 23.00 -6.99
N LYS A 20 -25.40 21.87 -7.47
CA LYS A 20 -24.74 21.08 -8.53
C LYS A 20 -24.47 21.91 -9.80
N GLU A 21 -25.36 22.85 -10.11
CA GLU A 21 -25.24 23.75 -11.27
C GLU A 21 -24.07 24.74 -11.15
N GLN A 22 -23.56 24.94 -9.94
CA GLN A 22 -22.39 25.81 -9.67
C GLN A 22 -21.11 25.02 -9.52
N GLN A 23 -21.17 23.69 -9.44
CA GLN A 23 -20.02 22.82 -9.40
C GLN A 23 -19.41 22.68 -10.82
N THR A 24 -18.61 23.66 -11.20
CA THR A 24 -17.93 23.64 -12.51
C THR A 24 -16.95 22.46 -12.61
N PRO A 25 -16.58 22.01 -13.83
CA PRO A 25 -15.58 20.96 -14.02
C PRO A 25 -14.25 21.25 -13.31
N GLU A 26 -13.83 22.52 -13.24
CA GLU A 26 -12.64 22.92 -12.49
C GLU A 26 -12.79 22.68 -10.97
N LEU A 27 -13.92 23.06 -10.39
CA LEU A 27 -14.21 22.80 -8.96
C LEU A 27 -14.27 21.30 -8.67
N ILE A 28 -14.87 20.51 -9.56
CA ILE A 28 -14.91 19.05 -9.44
C ILE A 28 -13.48 18.46 -9.46
N SER A 29 -12.62 18.97 -10.36
CA SER A 29 -11.20 18.55 -10.40
C SER A 29 -10.43 18.92 -9.13
N GLN A 30 -10.72 20.10 -8.55
CA GLN A 30 -10.14 20.51 -7.25
C GLN A 30 -10.69 19.68 -6.08
N LEU A 31 -11.98 19.34 -6.12
CA LEU A 31 -12.60 18.47 -5.13
C LEU A 31 -11.95 17.07 -5.14
N ALA A 32 -11.72 16.50 -6.33
CA ALA A 32 -11.02 15.22 -6.46
C ALA A 32 -9.59 15.29 -5.90
N ARG A 33 -8.87 16.40 -6.13
CA ARG A 33 -7.57 16.63 -5.52
C ARG A 33 -7.64 16.68 -4.00
N ALA A 34 -8.65 17.38 -3.45
CA ALA A 34 -8.83 17.49 -2.01
C ALA A 34 -9.09 16.11 -1.38
N TYR A 35 -9.93 15.29 -2.00
CA TYR A 35 -10.15 13.90 -1.56
C TYR A 35 -8.89 13.05 -1.60
N ASN A 36 -8.08 13.14 -2.67
CA ASN A 36 -6.82 12.41 -2.76
C ASN A 36 -5.82 12.81 -1.67
N ASN A 37 -5.78 14.10 -1.31
CA ASN A 37 -4.81 14.61 -0.34
C ASN A 37 -5.30 14.45 1.11
N LEU A 38 -6.62 14.43 1.33
CA LEU A 38 -7.20 14.16 2.65
C LEU A 38 -7.12 12.67 3.00
N ALA A 39 -7.21 11.78 1.98
CA ALA A 39 -7.29 10.35 2.19
C ALA A 39 -5.98 9.82 2.79
N GLU A 40 -6.10 9.17 3.93
CA GLU A 40 -5.04 8.31 4.43
C GLU A 40 -5.04 6.98 3.66
N PRO A 41 -3.92 6.23 3.69
CA PRO A 41 -3.80 4.98 2.93
C PRO A 41 -4.90 3.93 3.19
N GLY A 42 -5.70 4.06 4.25
CA GLY A 42 -6.86 3.21 4.57
C GLY A 42 -8.18 3.66 3.98
N ASP A 43 -8.26 4.91 3.56
CA ASP A 43 -9.52 5.55 3.19
C ASP A 43 -9.93 5.26 1.74
N ARG A 44 -10.01 3.97 1.40
CA ARG A 44 -10.37 3.53 0.03
C ARG A 44 -11.63 4.18 -0.52
N HIS A 45 -12.58 4.56 0.35
CA HIS A 45 -13.81 5.23 -0.08
C HIS A 45 -13.55 6.65 -0.60
N LEU A 46 -12.57 7.39 -0.04
CA LEU A 46 -12.19 8.72 -0.51
C LEU A 46 -11.48 8.64 -1.87
N PHE A 47 -10.57 7.67 -2.05
CA PHE A 47 -9.95 7.43 -3.36
C PHE A 47 -10.96 7.02 -4.44
N LYS A 48 -11.97 6.20 -4.09
CA LYS A 48 -13.06 5.88 -5.02
C LYS A 48 -13.84 7.12 -5.40
N LYS A 49 -14.15 7.98 -4.42
CA LYS A 49 -14.83 9.25 -4.66
C LYS A 49 -14.03 10.16 -5.60
N ALA A 50 -12.70 10.26 -5.38
CA ALA A 50 -11.82 11.01 -6.28
C ALA A 50 -11.84 10.47 -7.71
N VAL A 51 -11.80 9.15 -7.90
CA VAL A 51 -11.91 8.52 -9.24
C VAL A 51 -13.25 8.85 -9.91
N GLU A 52 -14.36 8.80 -9.17
CA GLU A 52 -15.70 9.13 -9.69
C GLU A 52 -15.76 10.60 -10.15
N LEU A 53 -15.25 11.52 -9.34
CA LEU A 53 -15.20 12.95 -9.67
C LEU A 53 -14.31 13.22 -10.88
N LEU A 54 -13.13 12.60 -10.95
CA LEU A 54 -12.24 12.76 -12.11
C LEU A 54 -12.86 12.23 -13.40
N LYS A 55 -13.59 11.12 -13.34
CA LYS A 55 -14.32 10.60 -14.50
C LYS A 55 -15.43 11.53 -14.96
N ALA A 56 -16.09 12.23 -14.05
CA ALA A 56 -17.15 13.14 -14.39
C ALA A 56 -16.68 14.35 -15.22
N VAL A 57 -15.37 14.65 -15.20
CA VAL A 57 -14.74 15.78 -15.94
C VAL A 57 -13.67 15.30 -16.93
N GLU A 58 -13.73 14.03 -17.32
CA GLU A 58 -12.74 13.41 -18.21
C GLU A 58 -12.68 14.10 -19.57
N GLU A 59 -13.82 14.47 -20.14
CA GLU A 59 -13.90 15.09 -21.46
C GLU A 59 -13.13 16.43 -21.52
N GLU A 60 -13.14 17.19 -20.41
CA GLU A 60 -12.47 18.49 -20.33
C GLU A 60 -10.99 18.39 -19.96
N TYR A 61 -10.61 17.40 -19.12
CA TYR A 61 -9.29 17.41 -18.46
C TYR A 61 -8.39 16.21 -18.77
N ALA A 62 -8.85 15.20 -19.52
CA ALA A 62 -8.02 14.02 -19.83
C ALA A 62 -6.73 14.36 -20.60
N GLY A 63 -6.68 15.52 -21.27
CA GLY A 63 -5.51 16.06 -21.95
C GLY A 63 -4.54 16.82 -21.04
N GLU A 64 -4.63 16.71 -19.73
CA GLU A 64 -3.79 17.46 -18.80
C GLU A 64 -2.98 16.55 -17.89
N HIS A 65 -1.74 16.99 -17.57
CA HIS A 65 -0.87 16.30 -16.62
C HIS A 65 -1.56 16.05 -15.28
N ASN A 66 -2.09 17.11 -14.67
CA ASN A 66 -2.62 17.05 -13.31
C ASN A 66 -3.82 16.10 -13.18
N TRP A 67 -4.67 16.04 -14.20
CA TRP A 67 -5.81 15.12 -14.19
C TRP A 67 -5.34 13.65 -14.25
N ASN A 68 -4.42 13.36 -15.17
CA ASN A 68 -3.85 12.03 -15.32
C ASN A 68 -3.07 11.60 -14.07
N TYR A 69 -2.27 12.50 -13.48
CA TYR A 69 -1.55 12.24 -12.23
C TYR A 69 -2.51 11.91 -11.08
N ARG A 70 -3.55 12.73 -10.87
CA ARG A 70 -4.55 12.51 -9.80
C ARG A 70 -5.31 11.21 -9.99
N MET A 71 -5.66 10.85 -11.23
CA MET A 71 -6.29 9.57 -11.55
C MET A 71 -5.36 8.40 -11.23
N GLY A 72 -4.12 8.47 -11.67
CA GLY A 72 -3.09 7.48 -11.35
C GLY A 72 -2.89 7.31 -9.85
N TYR A 73 -2.81 8.43 -9.12
CA TYR A 73 -2.63 8.45 -7.67
C TYR A 73 -3.77 7.71 -6.94
N ALA A 74 -5.01 8.08 -7.22
CA ALA A 74 -6.18 7.42 -6.61
C ALA A 74 -6.23 5.92 -6.96
N LEU A 75 -5.93 5.53 -8.20
CA LEU A 75 -5.91 4.14 -8.62
C LEU A 75 -4.78 3.34 -7.95
N TYR A 76 -3.62 3.95 -7.71
CA TYR A 76 -2.52 3.32 -6.99
C TYR A 76 -2.93 2.91 -5.58
N TYR A 77 -3.58 3.82 -4.84
CA TYR A 77 -4.08 3.53 -3.49
C TYR A 77 -5.33 2.62 -3.47
N LEU A 78 -5.91 2.36 -4.63
CA LEU A 78 -6.96 1.35 -4.80
C LEU A 78 -6.41 -0.03 -5.22
N ASP A 79 -5.10 -0.24 -5.19
CA ASP A 79 -4.40 -1.46 -5.62
C ASP A 79 -4.65 -1.80 -7.10
N GLN A 80 -4.72 -0.78 -7.96
CA GLN A 80 -4.89 -0.92 -9.40
C GLN A 80 -3.66 -0.43 -10.14
N GLU A 81 -2.49 -0.94 -9.77
CA GLU A 81 -1.18 -0.47 -10.21
C GLU A 81 -0.99 -0.50 -11.73
N SER A 82 -1.56 -1.48 -12.43
CA SER A 82 -1.52 -1.52 -13.90
C SER A 82 -2.24 -0.33 -14.52
N ARG A 83 -3.40 0.05 -13.99
CA ARG A 83 -4.17 1.21 -14.43
C ARG A 83 -3.51 2.51 -13.98
N ALA A 84 -3.05 2.55 -12.73
CA ALA A 84 -2.33 3.70 -12.20
C ALA A 84 -1.12 4.04 -13.07
N LYS A 85 -0.30 3.04 -13.40
CA LYS A 85 0.86 3.19 -14.28
C LYS A 85 0.48 3.79 -15.64
N TYR A 86 -0.61 3.32 -16.26
CA TYR A 86 -1.09 3.87 -17.52
C TYR A 86 -1.37 5.37 -17.42
N TYR A 87 -2.08 5.83 -16.37
CA TYR A 87 -2.38 7.24 -16.20
C TYR A 87 -1.13 8.07 -15.85
N PHE A 88 -0.19 7.54 -15.09
CA PHE A 88 1.09 8.22 -14.87
C PHE A 88 1.92 8.34 -16.14
N GLU A 89 1.96 7.31 -16.99
CA GLU A 89 2.63 7.39 -18.29
C GLU A 89 1.95 8.44 -19.18
N LYS A 90 0.63 8.53 -19.16
CA LYS A 90 -0.11 9.62 -19.81
C LYS A 90 0.23 11.00 -19.23
N ALA A 91 0.35 11.13 -17.92
CA ALA A 91 0.75 12.39 -17.30
C ALA A 91 2.12 12.86 -17.83
N LEU A 92 3.08 11.96 -18.02
CA LEU A 92 4.41 12.30 -18.58
C LEU A 92 4.37 12.76 -20.03
N GLU A 93 3.35 12.37 -20.82
CA GLU A 93 3.21 12.90 -22.20
C GLU A 93 2.98 14.42 -22.18
N TYR A 94 2.30 14.94 -21.14
CA TYR A 94 2.01 16.37 -20.98
C TYR A 94 3.06 17.14 -20.19
N ARG A 95 3.80 16.44 -19.30
CA ARG A 95 4.92 17.03 -18.54
C ARG A 95 6.09 16.04 -18.48
N PRO A 96 6.91 15.98 -19.55
CA PRO A 96 8.08 15.11 -19.56
C PRO A 96 9.06 15.45 -18.43
N GLY A 97 9.55 14.43 -17.73
CA GLY A 97 10.55 14.61 -16.69
C GLY A 97 10.01 14.99 -15.31
N ASP A 98 8.69 15.00 -15.11
CA ASP A 98 8.10 15.24 -13.79
C ASP A 98 8.53 14.16 -12.80
N GLU A 99 9.32 14.55 -11.77
CA GLU A 99 9.97 13.64 -10.85
C GLU A 99 8.97 12.82 -10.04
N ASP A 100 7.92 13.46 -9.52
CA ASP A 100 6.86 12.79 -8.75
C ASP A 100 6.16 11.71 -9.58
N THR A 101 5.87 12.00 -10.84
CA THR A 101 5.24 11.04 -11.76
C THR A 101 6.16 9.87 -12.09
N LEU A 102 7.46 10.13 -12.27
CA LEU A 102 8.48 9.09 -12.51
C LEU A 102 8.62 8.18 -11.29
N GLU A 103 8.59 8.74 -10.08
CA GLU A 103 8.61 7.96 -8.85
C GLU A 103 7.40 7.04 -8.75
N MET A 104 6.19 7.56 -8.97
CA MET A 104 4.96 6.76 -8.95
C MET A 104 4.97 5.62 -9.99
N ILE A 105 5.50 5.86 -11.18
CA ILE A 105 5.69 4.80 -12.19
C ILE A 105 6.66 3.72 -11.68
N SER A 106 7.76 4.14 -11.03
CA SER A 106 8.73 3.20 -10.45
C SER A 106 8.07 2.33 -9.37
N LEU A 107 7.25 2.93 -8.49
CA LEU A 107 6.48 2.21 -7.47
C LEU A 107 5.50 1.21 -8.11
N CYS A 108 4.74 1.62 -9.12
CA CYS A 108 3.86 0.71 -9.86
C CYS A 108 4.64 -0.47 -10.47
N ARG A 109 5.80 -0.21 -11.10
CA ARG A 109 6.62 -1.26 -11.69
C ARG A 109 7.15 -2.26 -10.67
N LYS A 110 7.56 -1.78 -9.48
CA LYS A 110 8.00 -2.66 -8.38
C LYS A 110 6.89 -3.62 -7.95
N VAL A 111 5.66 -3.12 -7.79
CA VAL A 111 4.52 -3.96 -7.43
C VAL A 111 4.18 -4.94 -8.55
N LEU A 112 4.14 -4.47 -9.80
CA LEU A 112 3.81 -5.31 -10.97
C LEU A 112 4.87 -6.37 -11.28
N ALA A 113 6.08 -6.23 -10.77
CA ALA A 113 7.14 -7.23 -10.89
C ALA A 113 6.96 -8.41 -9.91
N LEU A 114 6.04 -8.31 -8.95
CA LEU A 114 5.74 -9.43 -8.05
C LEU A 114 5.12 -10.60 -8.79
N PRO A 115 5.40 -11.85 -8.39
CA PRO A 115 4.84 -13.04 -9.02
C PRO A 115 3.30 -13.06 -9.09
N ASN A 116 2.63 -12.36 -8.19
CA ASN A 116 1.18 -12.30 -8.08
C ASN A 116 0.60 -10.89 -8.28
N ALA A 117 1.29 -10.03 -9.04
CA ALA A 117 0.93 -8.61 -9.21
C ALA A 117 -0.48 -8.37 -9.78
N MET A 118 -1.02 -9.32 -10.55
CA MET A 118 -2.38 -9.22 -11.11
C MET A 118 -3.47 -9.58 -10.12
N LYS A 119 -3.12 -10.14 -8.94
CA LYS A 119 -4.10 -10.48 -7.90
C LYS A 119 -4.38 -9.25 -7.03
N PRO A 120 -5.64 -9.08 -6.57
CA PRO A 120 -5.98 -8.08 -5.56
C PRO A 120 -5.08 -8.18 -4.34
N PHE A 121 -4.75 -7.05 -3.71
CA PHE A 121 -3.85 -7.05 -2.57
C PHE A 121 -4.34 -7.93 -1.41
N CYS A 122 -5.66 -7.99 -1.19
CA CYS A 122 -6.25 -8.86 -0.17
C CYS A 122 -5.98 -10.37 -0.41
N GLU A 123 -5.86 -10.80 -1.66
CA GLU A 123 -5.47 -12.18 -1.99
C GLU A 123 -3.97 -12.38 -1.77
N ARG A 124 -3.16 -11.43 -2.19
CA ARG A 124 -1.70 -11.44 -1.96
C ARG A 124 -1.35 -11.47 -0.46
N VAL A 125 -2.13 -10.78 0.37
CA VAL A 125 -1.97 -10.81 1.84
C VAL A 125 -2.22 -12.22 2.40
N LYS A 126 -3.28 -12.89 1.94
CA LYS A 126 -3.56 -14.28 2.36
C LYS A 126 -2.42 -15.22 1.96
N GLU A 127 -1.94 -15.11 0.72
CA GLU A 127 -0.83 -15.90 0.21
C GLU A 127 0.48 -15.60 0.95
N GLY A 128 0.74 -14.32 1.25
CA GLY A 128 1.91 -13.91 2.03
C GLY A 128 1.91 -14.49 3.43
N TRP A 129 0.78 -14.45 4.12
CA TRP A 129 0.66 -15.10 5.43
C TRP A 129 0.78 -16.61 5.35
N GLN A 130 0.18 -17.25 4.35
CA GLN A 130 0.32 -18.69 4.15
C GLN A 130 1.77 -19.07 3.90
N SER A 131 2.45 -18.40 2.98
CA SER A 131 3.87 -18.59 2.69
C SER A 131 4.74 -18.42 3.95
N PHE A 132 4.45 -17.36 4.74
CA PHE A 132 5.16 -17.12 5.99
C PHE A 132 4.96 -18.26 6.99
N LEU A 133 3.73 -18.71 7.21
CA LEU A 133 3.43 -19.79 8.15
C LEU A 133 4.06 -21.12 7.73
N GLU A 134 4.11 -21.42 6.45
CA GLU A 134 4.76 -22.62 5.91
C GLU A 134 6.27 -22.60 6.09
N GLY A 135 6.90 -21.42 6.06
CA GLY A 135 8.35 -21.27 6.13
C GLY A 135 8.92 -20.76 7.45
N GLU A 136 8.09 -20.23 8.36
CA GLU A 136 8.52 -19.59 9.61
C GLU A 136 9.41 -20.47 10.51
N TRP A 137 9.22 -21.79 10.46
CA TRP A 137 10.01 -22.72 11.24
C TRP A 137 11.50 -22.68 10.84
N LYS A 138 11.82 -22.40 9.58
CA LYS A 138 13.21 -22.24 9.12
C LYS A 138 13.82 -20.97 9.71
N LEU A 139 13.06 -19.85 9.70
CA LEU A 139 13.50 -18.62 10.36
C LEU A 139 13.80 -18.84 11.83
N ARG A 140 12.93 -19.57 12.55
CA ARG A 140 13.15 -19.92 13.97
C ARG A 140 14.43 -20.72 14.15
N GLN A 141 14.65 -21.75 13.33
CA GLN A 141 15.89 -22.56 13.41
C GLN A 141 17.14 -21.71 13.19
N MET A 142 17.10 -20.78 12.23
CA MET A 142 18.23 -19.89 11.97
C MET A 142 18.47 -18.94 13.15
N LEU A 143 17.43 -18.35 13.72
CA LEU A 143 17.53 -17.45 14.87
C LEU A 143 18.00 -18.20 16.13
N ASP A 144 17.52 -19.40 16.37
CA ASP A 144 17.94 -20.24 17.50
C ASP A 144 19.43 -20.65 17.37
N ALA A 145 19.88 -20.87 16.13
CA ALA A 145 21.29 -21.12 15.82
C ALA A 145 22.12 -19.82 15.83
N LYS A 146 21.55 -18.67 16.24
CA LYS A 146 22.18 -17.34 16.21
C LYS A 146 22.71 -16.95 14.84
N GLN A 147 22.12 -17.44 13.78
CA GLN A 147 22.35 -16.97 12.45
C GLN A 147 21.63 -15.63 12.27
N GLY A 148 22.27 -14.73 11.54
CA GLY A 148 21.71 -13.39 11.22
C GLY A 148 22.21 -12.94 9.86
N GLY A 149 21.90 -11.69 9.51
CA GLY A 149 22.36 -11.07 8.26
C GLY A 149 21.62 -11.56 7.03
N GLU A 150 22.32 -11.57 5.90
CA GLU A 150 21.75 -11.79 4.56
C GLU A 150 20.92 -13.08 4.42
N PRO A 151 21.33 -14.26 4.92
CA PRO A 151 20.52 -15.47 4.75
C PRO A 151 19.16 -15.42 5.44
N VAL A 152 19.05 -14.77 6.61
CA VAL A 152 17.79 -14.58 7.31
C VAL A 152 16.92 -13.57 6.57
N ALA A 153 17.53 -12.50 6.07
CA ALA A 153 16.87 -11.48 5.29
C ALA A 153 16.28 -12.07 4.00
N ASP A 154 17.09 -12.85 3.27
CA ASP A 154 16.63 -13.47 2.01
C ASP A 154 15.46 -14.42 2.21
N LEU A 155 15.51 -15.26 3.26
CA LEU A 155 14.38 -16.14 3.57
C LEU A 155 13.13 -15.34 3.93
N CYS A 156 13.27 -14.29 4.72
CA CYS A 156 12.15 -13.42 5.08
C CYS A 156 11.54 -12.73 3.86
N HIS A 157 12.39 -12.17 2.98
CA HIS A 157 11.95 -11.59 1.70
C HIS A 157 11.22 -12.63 0.84
N GLN A 158 11.74 -13.84 0.74
CA GLN A 158 11.09 -14.91 -0.02
C GLN A 158 9.71 -15.23 0.55
N LEU A 159 9.57 -15.36 1.87
CA LEU A 159 8.30 -15.69 2.52
C LEU A 159 7.25 -14.58 2.39
N LEU A 160 7.67 -13.31 2.40
CA LEU A 160 6.78 -12.16 2.29
C LEU A 160 6.54 -11.71 0.83
N SER A 161 7.27 -12.27 -0.13
CA SER A 161 7.21 -11.87 -1.56
C SER A 161 5.82 -11.95 -2.19
N PRO A 162 4.89 -12.85 -1.81
CA PRO A 162 3.54 -12.82 -2.37
C PRO A 162 2.79 -11.51 -2.08
N ALA A 163 3.05 -10.88 -0.93
CA ALA A 163 2.41 -9.63 -0.53
C ALA A 163 3.21 -8.38 -0.94
N PHE A 164 4.55 -8.45 -0.83
CA PHE A 164 5.40 -7.26 -0.94
C PHE A 164 6.61 -7.47 -1.86
N ALA A 165 6.89 -6.47 -2.72
CA ALA A 165 8.13 -6.38 -3.49
C ALA A 165 9.16 -5.55 -2.71
N GLY A 166 10.02 -6.23 -1.97
CA GLY A 166 11.06 -5.56 -1.19
C GLY A 166 10.46 -4.76 -0.03
N LEU A 167 10.49 -5.32 1.13
CA LEU A 167 10.00 -4.75 2.38
C LEU A 167 11.18 -4.62 3.33
N TYR A 168 11.25 -3.52 4.05
CA TYR A 168 12.17 -3.41 5.17
C TYR A 168 11.56 -4.07 6.40
N PHE A 169 12.37 -4.83 7.11
CA PHE A 169 11.93 -5.52 8.31
C PHE A 169 13.12 -5.79 9.24
N GLU A 170 12.80 -5.96 10.50
CA GLU A 170 13.70 -6.49 11.51
C GLU A 170 13.15 -7.82 12.03
N VAL A 171 14.03 -8.77 12.25
CA VAL A 171 13.68 -10.07 12.80
C VAL A 171 14.56 -10.32 14.02
N GLY A 172 13.95 -10.66 15.13
CA GLY A 172 14.64 -10.89 16.37
C GLY A 172 14.08 -12.07 17.18
N CYS A 173 14.85 -12.49 18.18
CA CYS A 173 14.41 -13.45 19.19
C CYS A 173 14.74 -12.90 20.57
N ASN A 174 13.75 -12.73 21.41
CA ASN A 174 13.91 -12.25 22.77
C ASN A 174 13.14 -13.11 23.74
N GLY A 175 13.86 -13.82 24.63
CA GLY A 175 13.24 -14.65 25.66
C GLY A 175 12.33 -15.77 25.16
N GLY A 176 12.64 -16.36 24.00
CA GLY A 176 11.82 -17.42 23.38
C GLY A 176 10.65 -16.91 22.55
N ARG A 177 10.56 -15.59 22.39
CA ARG A 177 9.60 -14.91 21.52
C ARG A 177 10.32 -14.44 20.28
N TYR A 178 9.71 -14.62 19.11
CA TYR A 178 10.23 -14.13 17.84
C TYR A 178 9.44 -12.89 17.42
N ASP A 179 10.16 -11.83 17.08
CA ASP A 179 9.59 -10.57 16.65
C ASP A 179 9.87 -10.39 15.14
N LEU A 180 8.83 -10.02 14.41
CA LEU A 180 8.92 -9.54 13.03
C LEU A 180 8.37 -8.12 13.01
N ILE A 181 9.23 -7.15 12.78
CA ILE A 181 8.91 -5.74 12.71
C ILE A 181 8.97 -5.33 11.25
N LEU A 182 7.86 -4.82 10.72
CA LEU A 182 7.75 -4.36 9.33
C LEU A 182 7.85 -2.84 9.29
N SER A 183 8.75 -2.30 8.45
CA SER A 183 8.96 -0.86 8.35
C SER A 183 8.60 -0.33 6.96
N PRO A 184 7.90 0.81 6.86
CA PRO A 184 7.64 1.49 5.60
C PRO A 184 8.87 2.25 5.07
N GLU A 185 9.93 2.46 5.87
CA GLU A 185 11.16 3.18 5.51
C GLU A 185 10.89 4.55 4.86
N GLY A 186 10.00 5.31 5.47
CA GLY A 186 9.62 6.64 4.99
C GLY A 186 8.68 6.64 3.77
N ASP A 187 8.37 5.48 3.17
CA ASP A 187 7.38 5.37 2.11
C ASP A 187 5.97 5.32 2.70
N LYS A 188 5.36 6.48 2.84
CA LYS A 188 3.99 6.62 3.39
C LYS A 188 2.95 5.77 2.62
N SER A 189 3.19 5.47 1.34
CA SER A 189 2.29 4.65 0.53
C SER A 189 2.25 3.19 0.98
N ARG A 190 3.28 2.73 1.69
CA ARG A 190 3.36 1.37 2.22
C ARG A 190 2.66 1.20 3.55
N ILE A 191 2.48 2.25 4.33
CA ILE A 191 1.89 2.20 5.68
C ILE A 191 0.55 1.46 5.64
N PHE A 192 -0.33 1.84 4.73
CA PHE A 192 -1.64 1.19 4.59
C PHE A 192 -1.53 -0.31 4.28
N LYS A 193 -0.65 -0.68 3.33
CA LYS A 193 -0.44 -2.09 2.97
C LYS A 193 0.10 -2.88 4.15
N LEU A 194 0.97 -2.28 4.97
CA LEU A 194 1.49 -2.89 6.18
C LEU A 194 0.40 -3.03 7.25
N ILE A 195 -0.36 -1.98 7.52
CA ILE A 195 -1.49 -2.04 8.47
C ILE A 195 -2.46 -3.15 8.05
N TYR A 196 -2.89 -3.14 6.78
CA TYR A 196 -3.80 -4.16 6.27
C TYR A 196 -3.23 -5.57 6.40
N PHE A 197 -1.95 -5.77 6.07
CA PHE A 197 -1.27 -7.05 6.22
C PHE A 197 -1.27 -7.53 7.68
N MET A 198 -0.94 -6.62 8.61
CA MET A 198 -0.89 -6.91 10.04
C MET A 198 -2.27 -7.23 10.62
N GLU A 199 -3.30 -6.48 10.25
CA GLU A 199 -4.68 -6.71 10.70
C GLU A 199 -5.24 -8.06 10.23
N HIS A 200 -4.73 -8.56 9.11
CA HIS A 200 -5.11 -9.86 8.54
C HIS A 200 -4.15 -10.98 8.90
N ALA A 201 -3.25 -10.75 9.87
CA ALA A 201 -2.44 -11.81 10.43
C ALA A 201 -3.35 -12.94 10.97
N PRO A 202 -3.05 -14.20 10.66
CA PRO A 202 -3.82 -15.32 11.15
C PRO A 202 -3.86 -15.26 12.69
N LYS A 203 -5.05 -15.05 13.24
CA LYS A 203 -5.25 -15.18 14.68
C LYS A 203 -4.95 -16.64 14.99
N ARG A 204 -3.93 -16.91 15.77
CA ARG A 204 -3.71 -18.24 16.34
C ARG A 204 -4.92 -18.54 17.23
N GLY A 205 -5.99 -19.00 16.59
CA GLY A 205 -7.10 -19.62 17.29
C GLY A 205 -6.62 -20.95 17.80
N THR A 206 -7.11 -21.32 18.95
CA THR A 206 -7.13 -22.57 19.71
C THR A 206 -7.33 -23.88 18.91
N GLN A 207 -7.03 -23.96 17.64
CA GLN A 207 -6.85 -25.21 16.92
C GLN A 207 -5.36 -25.53 16.90
N GLU A 208 -4.96 -26.38 17.83
CA GLU A 208 -3.73 -27.18 17.80
C GLU A 208 -3.61 -27.84 16.42
N LEU A 209 -2.88 -27.18 15.51
CA LEU A 209 -2.22 -27.93 14.47
C LEU A 209 -1.09 -28.66 15.19
N GLU A 210 -1.39 -29.87 15.67
CA GLU A 210 -0.41 -30.82 16.18
C GLU A 210 0.56 -31.15 15.03
N TYR A 211 1.67 -30.43 15.00
CA TYR A 211 2.86 -30.88 14.31
C TYR A 211 3.60 -31.80 15.31
N PRO A 212 3.75 -33.10 15.03
CA PRO A 212 4.42 -33.99 15.93
C PRO A 212 5.88 -33.55 16.14
N GLY A 213 6.22 -33.18 17.37
CA GLY A 213 7.59 -32.88 17.80
C GLY A 213 7.92 -31.42 18.13
N ARG A 214 6.95 -30.51 18.34
CA ARG A 214 7.22 -29.11 18.67
C ARG A 214 6.66 -28.64 19.99
N THR A 215 7.51 -28.03 20.80
CA THR A 215 7.16 -27.33 22.03
C THR A 215 6.23 -26.15 21.77
N PRO A 216 5.16 -25.93 22.56
CA PRO A 216 4.11 -24.98 22.29
C PRO A 216 4.36 -23.54 22.75
N ALA A 217 5.55 -22.97 22.59
CA ALA A 217 5.87 -21.71 23.26
C ALA A 217 6.53 -20.61 22.45
N CYS A 218 6.39 -20.58 21.13
CA CYS A 218 6.96 -19.47 20.35
C CYS A 218 5.88 -18.70 19.58
N GLN A 219 5.66 -17.46 19.98
CA GLN A 219 4.66 -16.57 19.40
C GLN A 219 5.36 -15.50 18.58
N TRP A 220 5.03 -15.41 17.28
CA TRP A 220 5.42 -14.25 16.49
C TRP A 220 4.58 -13.05 16.89
N VAL A 221 5.25 -11.93 17.14
CA VAL A 221 4.60 -10.66 17.34
C VAL A 221 5.05 -9.76 16.21
N CYS A 222 4.09 -9.33 15.44
CA CYS A 222 4.31 -8.35 14.41
C CYS A 222 4.02 -6.98 15.01
N THR A 223 4.97 -6.07 14.94
CA THR A 223 4.82 -4.67 15.34
C THR A 223 5.10 -3.78 14.13
N GLN A 224 4.56 -2.60 14.17
CA GLN A 224 4.79 -1.56 13.18
C GLN A 224 5.55 -0.43 13.89
N ASP A 225 6.72 -0.06 13.37
CA ASP A 225 7.35 1.19 13.75
C ASP A 225 6.66 2.32 12.97
N VAL A 226 6.07 3.25 13.70
CA VAL A 226 5.40 4.45 13.20
C VAL A 226 6.39 5.61 13.13
#